data_8ea42bfaf301b59ada6e5abc4d33828c
#
_entry.id   8ea42bfaf301b59ada6e5abc4d33828c
#
_cell.length_a   1.000
_cell.length_b   1.000
_cell.length_c   1.000
_cell.angle_alpha   90.00
_cell.angle_beta   90.00
_cell.angle_gamma   90.00
#
_symmetry.space_group_name_H-M   'P 1'
#
loop_
_entity.id
_entity.type
_entity.pdbx_description
1 polymer ?
#
loop_
_entity_poly.entity_id
_entity_poly.type
_entity_poly.pdbx_seq_one_letter_code
_entity_poly.pdbx_strand_id
1 'polypeptide(L)'
;MDIKHILSMVDHTLLKPETTWEQIKGICDDAMKYHTATVCIPASYVARCKAYMQDRADKVGVCTVIGFPTGYSTTEVKVFEAADAIKNGADEVDMVINIGMLKDGRDDEVLAEINAIKKACAGHTLKVIIETCLLTEEEKIRMCDIVSKSDADFIKTSTGFSTAGATFADVALMKAHMTNGKGIKAAGGIASIADAEKFIEPGATRLGTSRIVKIIKNEEASGY
;
A
#
# COMPACT_ATOMS: atom_id res chain seq x y z
N MET A 1 -17.07 8.17 12.11
CA MET A 1 -16.75 8.74 10.75
C MET A 1 -17.75 8.20 9.75
N ASP A 2 -18.00 8.90 8.62
CA ASP A 2 -18.86 8.34 7.55
C ASP A 2 -18.20 7.12 6.90
N ILE A 3 -18.93 6.03 6.76
CA ILE A 3 -18.43 4.77 6.20
C ILE A 3 -17.98 4.92 4.74
N LYS A 4 -18.64 5.76 3.95
CA LYS A 4 -18.25 6.05 2.58
C LYS A 4 -16.89 6.74 2.50
N HIS A 5 -16.60 7.60 3.47
CA HIS A 5 -15.29 8.24 3.57
C HIS A 5 -14.20 7.22 3.91
N ILE A 6 -14.46 6.31 4.85
CA ILE A 6 -13.51 5.23 5.17
C ILE A 6 -13.25 4.37 3.92
N LEU A 7 -14.30 3.94 3.21
CA LEU A 7 -14.18 3.13 2.00
C LEU A 7 -13.35 3.82 0.90
N SER A 8 -13.54 5.12 0.69
CA SER A 8 -12.77 5.88 -0.29
C SER A 8 -11.26 5.95 0.02
N MET A 9 -10.86 5.58 1.23
CA MET A 9 -9.46 5.48 1.66
C MET A 9 -8.93 4.04 1.65
N VAL A 10 -9.73 3.05 1.27
CA VAL A 10 -9.34 1.64 1.32
C VAL A 10 -8.69 1.21 0.00
N ASP A 11 -7.49 0.64 0.09
CA ASP A 11 -6.95 -0.26 -0.92
C ASP A 11 -7.46 -1.67 -0.58
N HIS A 12 -8.48 -2.14 -1.32
CA HIS A 12 -9.07 -3.46 -1.11
C HIS A 12 -8.10 -4.55 -1.55
N THR A 13 -7.48 -5.26 -0.60
CA THR A 13 -6.22 -5.96 -0.80
C THR A 13 -6.38 -7.48 -0.83
N LEU A 14 -5.77 -8.14 -1.82
CA LEU A 14 -5.60 -9.58 -1.89
C LEU A 14 -4.26 -9.92 -2.56
N LEU A 15 -3.28 -10.36 -1.76
CA LEU A 15 -1.88 -10.58 -2.20
C LEU A 15 -1.34 -11.97 -1.87
N LYS A 16 -2.20 -12.92 -1.46
CA LYS A 16 -1.78 -14.28 -1.14
C LYS A 16 -1.22 -14.98 -2.39
N PRO A 17 -0.13 -15.76 -2.27
CA PRO A 17 0.49 -16.44 -3.42
C PRO A 17 -0.45 -17.38 -4.16
N GLU A 18 -1.37 -18.02 -3.45
CA GLU A 18 -2.36 -18.97 -3.98
C GLU A 18 -3.60 -18.29 -4.58
N THR A 19 -3.62 -16.97 -4.66
CA THR A 19 -4.79 -16.21 -5.16
C THR A 19 -5.14 -16.58 -6.59
N THR A 20 -6.42 -16.91 -6.82
CA THR A 20 -6.95 -17.25 -8.14
C THR A 20 -7.63 -16.06 -8.80
N TRP A 21 -7.85 -16.17 -10.12
CA TRP A 21 -8.58 -15.14 -10.87
C TRP A 21 -10.00 -14.89 -10.34
N GLU A 22 -10.72 -15.93 -9.96
CA GLU A 22 -12.10 -15.78 -9.45
C GLU A 22 -12.12 -14.99 -8.13
N GLN A 23 -11.09 -15.14 -7.30
CA GLN A 23 -10.94 -14.34 -6.09
C GLN A 23 -10.61 -12.87 -6.42
N ILE A 24 -9.69 -12.63 -7.38
CA ILE A 24 -9.38 -11.27 -7.86
C ILE A 24 -10.63 -10.60 -8.43
N LYS A 25 -11.39 -11.30 -9.26
CA LYS A 25 -12.65 -10.81 -9.82
C LYS A 25 -13.62 -10.40 -8.71
N GLY A 26 -13.75 -11.24 -7.67
CA GLY A 26 -14.62 -10.95 -6.53
C GLY A 26 -14.24 -9.64 -5.81
N ILE A 27 -12.94 -9.38 -5.59
CA ILE A 27 -12.53 -8.11 -4.96
C ILE A 27 -12.67 -6.91 -5.91
N CYS A 28 -12.56 -7.11 -7.22
CA CYS A 28 -12.87 -6.04 -8.19
C CYS A 28 -14.36 -5.66 -8.13
N ASP A 29 -15.25 -6.65 -8.12
CA ASP A 29 -16.71 -6.42 -8.00
C ASP A 29 -17.04 -5.69 -6.68
N ASP A 30 -16.40 -6.09 -5.58
CA ASP A 30 -16.55 -5.44 -4.30
C ASP A 30 -16.05 -3.99 -4.31
N ALA A 31 -14.86 -3.76 -4.85
CA ALA A 31 -14.27 -2.44 -4.93
C ALA A 31 -15.13 -1.46 -5.74
N MET A 32 -15.66 -1.91 -6.88
CA MET A 32 -16.60 -1.13 -7.70
C MET A 32 -17.90 -0.83 -6.96
N LYS A 33 -18.49 -1.83 -6.30
CA LYS A 33 -19.75 -1.68 -5.55
C LYS A 33 -19.63 -0.72 -4.38
N TYR A 34 -18.50 -0.77 -3.66
CA TYR A 34 -18.27 -0.01 -2.44
C TYR A 34 -17.40 1.24 -2.64
N HIS A 35 -16.98 1.52 -3.88
CA HIS A 35 -16.17 2.69 -4.25
C HIS A 35 -14.90 2.83 -3.41
N THR A 36 -14.12 1.75 -3.29
CA THR A 36 -12.82 1.81 -2.63
C THR A 36 -11.81 2.62 -3.45
N ALA A 37 -10.72 3.09 -2.84
CA ALA A 37 -9.68 3.84 -3.55
C ALA A 37 -9.06 3.00 -4.68
N THR A 38 -8.65 1.78 -4.35
CA THR A 38 -8.07 0.82 -5.31
C THR A 38 -8.46 -0.61 -4.94
N VAL A 39 -8.19 -1.53 -5.90
CA VAL A 39 -7.88 -2.92 -5.60
C VAL A 39 -6.38 -3.09 -5.56
N CYS A 40 -5.83 -3.77 -4.55
CA CYS A 40 -4.39 -4.05 -4.43
C CYS A 40 -4.14 -5.55 -4.61
N ILE A 41 -3.49 -5.92 -5.73
CA ILE A 41 -3.45 -7.28 -6.26
C ILE A 41 -2.04 -7.66 -6.73
N PRO A 42 -1.73 -8.99 -6.91
CA PRO A 42 -0.46 -9.41 -7.49
C PRO A 42 -0.26 -8.87 -8.91
N ALA A 43 0.97 -8.52 -9.25
CA ALA A 43 1.33 -7.87 -10.53
C ALA A 43 0.86 -8.66 -11.77
N SER A 44 0.89 -9.99 -11.69
CA SER A 44 0.44 -10.89 -12.78
C SER A 44 -1.04 -10.74 -13.16
N TYR A 45 -1.86 -10.14 -12.30
CA TYR A 45 -3.29 -9.93 -12.56
C TYR A 45 -3.63 -8.50 -13.00
N VAL A 46 -2.68 -7.56 -12.98
CA VAL A 46 -2.93 -6.13 -13.25
C VAL A 46 -3.61 -5.92 -14.60
N ALA A 47 -3.04 -6.42 -15.69
CA ALA A 47 -3.61 -6.24 -17.04
C ALA A 47 -5.03 -6.81 -17.15
N ARG A 48 -5.23 -8.02 -16.59
CA ARG A 48 -6.55 -8.68 -16.61
C ARG A 48 -7.58 -7.96 -15.74
N CYS A 49 -7.16 -7.48 -14.58
CA CYS A 49 -8.01 -6.69 -13.69
C CYS A 49 -8.41 -5.36 -14.33
N LYS A 50 -7.45 -4.64 -14.93
CA LYS A 50 -7.71 -3.38 -15.62
C LYS A 50 -8.73 -3.56 -16.75
N ALA A 51 -8.54 -4.58 -17.60
CA ALA A 51 -9.47 -4.92 -18.66
C ALA A 51 -10.88 -5.29 -18.14
N TYR A 52 -10.95 -6.03 -17.02
CA TYR A 52 -12.22 -6.41 -16.40
C TYR A 52 -12.99 -5.22 -15.84
N MET A 53 -12.30 -4.24 -15.29
CA MET A 53 -12.90 -3.07 -14.65
C MET A 53 -13.15 -1.90 -15.64
N GLN A 54 -12.50 -1.88 -16.80
CA GLN A 54 -12.41 -0.73 -17.71
C GLN A 54 -13.74 -0.02 -18.01
N ASP A 55 -14.79 -0.80 -18.27
CA ASP A 55 -16.11 -0.26 -18.63
C ASP A 55 -17.11 -0.23 -17.46
N ARG A 56 -16.64 -0.54 -16.25
CA ARG A 56 -17.51 -0.78 -15.07
C ARG A 56 -17.17 0.08 -13.87
N ALA A 57 -15.96 0.63 -13.83
CA ALA A 57 -15.43 1.27 -12.63
C ALA A 57 -15.52 2.77 -12.67
N ASP A 58 -16.39 3.34 -11.83
CA ASP A 58 -16.35 4.75 -11.48
C ASP A 58 -15.15 4.98 -10.53
N LYS A 59 -13.97 5.25 -11.11
CA LYS A 59 -12.79 5.77 -10.39
C LYS A 59 -12.07 4.83 -9.43
N VAL A 60 -12.29 3.53 -9.48
CA VAL A 60 -11.49 2.57 -8.70
C VAL A 60 -10.17 2.29 -9.42
N GLY A 61 -9.05 2.58 -8.76
CA GLY A 61 -7.71 2.34 -9.30
C GLY A 61 -7.26 0.88 -9.12
N VAL A 62 -6.24 0.50 -9.90
CA VAL A 62 -5.51 -0.78 -9.73
C VAL A 62 -4.16 -0.48 -9.09
N CYS A 63 -3.94 -1.00 -7.89
CA CYS A 63 -2.66 -0.97 -7.18
C CYS A 63 -1.99 -2.33 -7.25
N THR A 64 -0.66 -2.36 -7.33
CA THR A 64 0.12 -3.59 -7.18
C THR A 64 1.36 -3.36 -6.32
N VAL A 65 2.12 -4.43 -6.08
CA VAL A 65 3.31 -4.41 -5.22
C VAL A 65 4.55 -4.81 -6.02
N ILE A 66 5.72 -4.26 -5.66
CA ILE A 66 7.02 -4.57 -6.26
C ILE A 66 8.11 -4.74 -5.20
N GLY A 67 9.16 -5.53 -5.52
CA GLY A 67 10.17 -5.93 -4.55
C GLY A 67 9.56 -6.65 -3.34
N PHE A 68 8.41 -7.24 -3.51
CA PHE A 68 7.52 -7.65 -2.44
C PHE A 68 7.62 -9.17 -2.15
N PRO A 69 7.53 -9.61 -0.86
CA PRO A 69 7.41 -8.75 0.33
C PRO A 69 8.73 -8.36 0.99
N THR A 70 9.86 -8.79 0.48
CA THR A 70 11.16 -8.78 1.20
C THR A 70 12.03 -7.54 0.97
N GLY A 71 11.83 -6.80 -0.13
CA GLY A 71 12.51 -5.56 -0.40
C GLY A 71 13.99 -5.67 -0.84
N TYR A 72 14.60 -6.85 -0.83
CA TYR A 72 16.05 -7.04 -1.08
C TYR A 72 16.43 -7.25 -2.55
N SER A 73 15.51 -7.17 -3.49
CA SER A 73 15.86 -7.15 -4.92
C SER A 73 16.70 -5.91 -5.24
N THR A 74 17.52 -5.98 -6.32
CA THR A 74 18.28 -4.81 -6.76
C THR A 74 17.36 -3.69 -7.23
N THR A 75 17.86 -2.47 -7.21
CA THR A 75 17.10 -1.29 -7.68
C THR A 75 16.64 -1.44 -9.11
N GLU A 76 17.47 -1.97 -10.00
CA GLU A 76 17.15 -2.20 -11.42
C GLU A 76 15.99 -3.17 -11.59
N VAL A 77 15.93 -4.23 -10.79
CA VAL A 77 14.81 -5.19 -10.80
C VAL A 77 13.53 -4.52 -10.37
N LYS A 78 13.53 -3.76 -9.28
CA LYS A 78 12.34 -3.02 -8.80
C LYS A 78 11.89 -1.95 -9.81
N VAL A 79 12.82 -1.25 -10.47
CA VAL A 79 12.54 -0.30 -11.56
C VAL A 79 11.85 -1.00 -12.72
N PHE A 80 12.34 -2.19 -13.11
CA PHE A 80 11.71 -2.99 -14.16
C PHE A 80 10.29 -3.43 -13.76
N GLU A 81 10.11 -3.94 -12.54
CA GLU A 81 8.79 -4.35 -12.01
C GLU A 81 7.80 -3.16 -12.00
N ALA A 82 8.23 -1.96 -11.59
CA ALA A 82 7.40 -0.77 -11.60
C ALA A 82 6.99 -0.38 -13.02
N ALA A 83 7.93 -0.32 -13.96
CA ALA A 83 7.65 0.02 -15.36
C ALA A 83 6.70 -1.00 -16.01
N ASP A 84 6.89 -2.30 -15.74
CA ASP A 84 6.01 -3.35 -16.25
C ASP A 84 4.61 -3.26 -15.65
N ALA A 85 4.49 -3.00 -14.34
CA ALA A 85 3.20 -2.80 -13.67
C ALA A 85 2.41 -1.64 -14.29
N ILE A 86 3.06 -0.49 -14.52
CA ILE A 86 2.43 0.69 -15.15
C ILE A 86 2.02 0.37 -16.59
N LYS A 87 2.89 -0.26 -17.37
CA LYS A 87 2.59 -0.70 -18.74
C LYS A 87 1.37 -1.62 -18.80
N ASN A 88 1.19 -2.47 -17.80
CA ASN A 88 0.05 -3.38 -17.67
C ASN A 88 -1.22 -2.68 -17.14
N GLY A 89 -1.16 -1.40 -16.77
CA GLY A 89 -2.30 -0.57 -16.38
C GLY A 89 -2.47 -0.36 -14.88
N ALA A 90 -1.42 -0.56 -14.06
CA ALA A 90 -1.47 -0.16 -12.67
C ALA A 90 -1.57 1.37 -12.54
N ASP A 91 -2.46 1.84 -11.69
CA ASP A 91 -2.61 3.26 -11.36
C ASP A 91 -1.73 3.65 -10.16
N GLU A 92 -1.40 2.69 -9.31
CA GLU A 92 -0.58 2.87 -8.11
C GLU A 92 0.35 1.67 -7.89
N VAL A 93 1.53 1.93 -7.33
CA VAL A 93 2.55 0.91 -7.02
C VAL A 93 3.00 1.06 -5.57
N ASP A 94 3.04 -0.03 -4.82
CA ASP A 94 3.59 -0.09 -3.47
C ASP A 94 4.94 -0.83 -3.52
N MET A 95 6.05 -0.14 -3.31
CA MET A 95 7.40 -0.74 -3.23
C MET A 95 7.77 -1.11 -1.79
N VAL A 96 8.60 -2.13 -1.62
CA VAL A 96 9.28 -2.39 -0.33
C VAL A 96 10.71 -1.88 -0.42
N ILE A 97 11.15 -1.10 0.59
CA ILE A 97 12.54 -0.64 0.66
C ILE A 97 13.52 -1.81 0.85
N ASN A 98 14.78 -1.58 0.52
CA ASN A 98 15.84 -2.49 0.98
C ASN A 98 16.15 -2.19 2.46
N ILE A 99 15.56 -2.98 3.36
CA ILE A 99 15.68 -2.81 4.81
C ILE A 99 17.14 -2.98 5.25
N GLY A 100 17.90 -3.87 4.61
CA GLY A 100 19.33 -4.05 4.90
C GLY A 100 20.13 -2.77 4.64
N MET A 101 19.90 -2.09 3.51
CA MET A 101 20.55 -0.80 3.21
C MET A 101 20.23 0.24 4.29
N LEU A 102 18.98 0.34 4.73
CA LEU A 102 18.61 1.27 5.80
C LEU A 102 19.34 0.95 7.12
N LYS A 103 19.42 -0.33 7.49
CA LYS A 103 20.12 -0.77 8.71
C LYS A 103 21.64 -0.51 8.65
N ASP A 104 22.22 -0.60 7.47
CA ASP A 104 23.63 -0.25 7.21
C ASP A 104 23.88 1.27 7.21
N GLY A 105 22.86 2.12 7.40
CA GLY A 105 22.98 3.57 7.37
C GLY A 105 23.17 4.17 5.97
N ARG A 106 22.80 3.42 4.92
CA ARG A 106 22.96 3.82 3.51
C ARG A 106 21.75 4.64 3.03
N ASP A 107 21.39 5.68 3.74
CA ASP A 107 20.17 6.46 3.56
C ASP A 107 20.08 7.11 2.16
N ASP A 108 21.21 7.61 1.64
CA ASP A 108 21.28 8.21 0.31
C ASP A 108 20.97 7.19 -0.80
N GLU A 109 21.34 5.92 -0.60
CA GLU A 109 21.05 4.86 -1.57
C GLU A 109 19.59 4.43 -1.49
N VAL A 110 18.99 4.39 -0.27
CA VAL A 110 17.55 4.17 -0.11
C VAL A 110 16.76 5.29 -0.79
N LEU A 111 17.15 6.54 -0.62
CA LEU A 111 16.54 7.68 -1.29
C LEU A 111 16.66 7.59 -2.81
N ALA A 112 17.85 7.23 -3.31
CA ALA A 112 18.10 7.06 -4.75
C ALA A 112 17.23 5.92 -5.33
N GLU A 113 17.09 4.78 -4.62
CA GLU A 113 16.21 3.68 -5.01
C GLU A 113 14.75 4.16 -5.16
N ILE A 114 14.21 4.86 -4.14
CA ILE A 114 12.84 5.37 -4.16
C ILE A 114 12.62 6.28 -5.37
N ASN A 115 13.53 7.21 -5.63
CA ASN A 115 13.41 8.17 -6.73
C ASN A 115 13.54 7.49 -8.11
N ALA A 116 14.42 6.49 -8.24
CA ALA A 116 14.54 5.71 -9.47
C ALA A 116 13.24 4.95 -9.79
N ILE A 117 12.63 4.34 -8.77
CA ILE A 117 11.35 3.63 -8.91
C ILE A 117 10.20 4.63 -9.19
N LYS A 118 10.15 5.78 -8.48
CA LYS A 118 9.14 6.82 -8.76
C LYS A 118 9.21 7.30 -10.19
N LYS A 119 10.40 7.50 -10.72
CA LYS A 119 10.58 7.85 -12.14
C LYS A 119 10.00 6.79 -13.08
N ALA A 120 10.19 5.51 -12.77
CA ALA A 120 9.62 4.40 -13.54
C ALA A 120 8.09 4.32 -13.46
N CYS A 121 7.49 4.85 -12.38
CA CYS A 121 6.04 4.97 -12.26
C CYS A 121 5.42 6.03 -13.19
N ALA A 122 6.20 6.80 -13.94
CA ALA A 122 5.75 7.71 -15.01
C ALA A 122 4.57 8.64 -14.61
N GLY A 123 4.64 9.21 -13.42
CA GLY A 123 3.60 10.12 -12.86
C GLY A 123 2.52 9.43 -12.02
N HIS A 124 2.46 8.10 -12.04
CA HIS A 124 1.55 7.34 -11.18
C HIS A 124 1.99 7.34 -9.71
N THR A 125 1.06 7.00 -8.81
CA THR A 125 1.30 6.99 -7.37
C THR A 125 2.29 5.91 -6.96
N LEU A 126 3.32 6.30 -6.20
CA LEU A 126 4.25 5.39 -5.53
C LEU A 126 4.07 5.47 -4.02
N LYS A 127 3.90 4.30 -3.37
CA LYS A 127 3.87 4.18 -1.91
C LYS A 127 5.07 3.36 -1.43
N VAL A 128 5.73 3.83 -0.38
CA VAL A 128 6.98 3.25 0.14
C VAL A 128 6.71 2.47 1.41
N ILE A 129 6.75 1.13 1.32
CA ILE A 129 6.61 0.22 2.46
C ILE A 129 7.95 0.17 3.20
N ILE A 130 7.93 0.57 4.47
CA ILE A 130 9.13 0.58 5.32
C ILE A 130 9.23 -0.64 6.25
N GLU A 131 8.16 -1.44 6.39
CA GLU A 131 8.05 -2.63 7.26
C GLU A 131 8.36 -2.29 8.72
N THR A 132 7.52 -1.49 9.34
CA THR A 132 7.74 -0.87 10.67
C THR A 132 8.10 -1.87 11.77
N CYS A 133 7.58 -3.11 11.69
CA CYS A 133 7.86 -4.15 12.70
C CYS A 133 9.32 -4.63 12.73
N LEU A 134 10.11 -4.33 11.69
CA LEU A 134 11.53 -4.68 11.59
C LEU A 134 12.46 -3.49 11.92
N LEU A 135 11.89 -2.31 12.21
CA LEU A 135 12.63 -1.07 12.41
C LEU A 135 12.59 -0.58 13.86
N THR A 136 13.70 0.00 14.31
CA THR A 136 13.73 0.80 15.54
C THR A 136 12.99 2.12 15.33
N GLU A 137 12.69 2.83 16.42
CA GLU A 137 12.03 4.15 16.33
C GLU A 137 12.89 5.16 15.54
N GLU A 138 14.21 5.17 15.79
CA GLU A 138 15.15 6.01 15.04
C GLU A 138 15.15 5.70 13.54
N GLU A 139 15.12 4.41 13.15
CA GLU A 139 15.05 3.99 11.75
C GLU A 139 13.72 4.41 11.10
N LYS A 140 12.61 4.37 11.83
CA LYS A 140 11.31 4.87 11.34
C LYS A 140 11.34 6.39 11.11
N ILE A 141 11.96 7.15 12.03
CA ILE A 141 12.13 8.60 11.87
C ILE A 141 13.01 8.91 10.66
N ARG A 142 14.14 8.21 10.51
CA ARG A 142 15.02 8.35 9.32
C ARG A 142 14.23 8.06 8.03
N MET A 143 13.39 7.02 8.01
CA MET A 143 12.56 6.73 6.86
C MET A 143 11.52 7.81 6.57
N CYS A 144 10.95 8.44 7.60
CA CYS A 144 10.07 9.59 7.40
C CYS A 144 10.82 10.75 6.71
N ASP A 145 12.05 11.02 7.11
CA ASP A 145 12.90 12.05 6.49
C ASP A 145 13.26 11.68 5.04
N ILE A 146 13.69 10.44 4.79
CA ILE A 146 14.03 9.94 3.45
C ILE A 146 12.82 10.04 2.52
N VAL A 147 11.64 9.53 2.93
CA VAL A 147 10.43 9.58 2.11
C VAL A 147 9.97 11.02 1.92
N SER A 148 10.09 11.89 2.93
CA SER A 148 9.76 13.32 2.80
C SER A 148 10.62 14.02 1.74
N LYS A 149 11.90 13.66 1.61
CA LYS A 149 12.83 14.20 0.60
C LYS A 149 12.67 13.56 -0.78
N SER A 150 12.08 12.37 -0.86
CA SER A 150 11.91 11.64 -2.12
C SER A 150 10.77 12.22 -2.96
N ASP A 151 10.63 11.72 -4.19
CA ASP A 151 9.50 12.03 -5.08
C ASP A 151 8.28 11.11 -4.85
N ALA A 152 8.32 10.16 -3.91
CA ALA A 152 7.21 9.27 -3.60
C ALA A 152 6.00 10.03 -3.04
N ASP A 153 4.81 9.46 -3.15
CA ASP A 153 3.55 10.10 -2.74
C ASP A 153 3.13 9.71 -1.31
N PHE A 154 3.48 8.49 -0.88
CA PHE A 154 3.10 7.96 0.43
C PHE A 154 4.26 7.24 1.12
N ILE A 155 4.26 7.29 2.45
CA ILE A 155 4.90 6.29 3.30
C ILE A 155 3.85 5.23 3.71
N LYS A 156 4.24 3.95 3.75
CA LYS A 156 3.37 2.82 4.13
C LYS A 156 4.02 2.00 5.23
N THR A 157 3.24 1.60 6.22
CA THR A 157 3.76 0.88 7.39
C THR A 157 4.30 -0.50 7.07
N SER A 158 3.53 -1.36 6.40
CA SER A 158 3.77 -2.81 6.44
C SER A 158 3.36 -3.51 5.15
N THR A 159 4.00 -4.66 4.90
CA THR A 159 3.61 -5.58 3.83
C THR A 159 2.37 -6.42 4.18
N GLY A 160 2.19 -6.75 5.46
CA GLY A 160 1.24 -7.74 5.95
C GLY A 160 1.75 -9.19 5.86
N PHE A 161 3.03 -9.40 5.51
CA PHE A 161 3.69 -10.71 5.38
C PHE A 161 4.87 -10.89 6.34
N SER A 162 5.02 -9.99 7.31
CA SER A 162 6.06 -10.05 8.34
C SER A 162 5.44 -10.36 9.71
N THR A 163 6.17 -10.07 10.77
CA THR A 163 5.81 -10.44 12.16
C THR A 163 4.65 -9.63 12.74
N ALA A 164 4.43 -8.39 12.24
CA ALA A 164 3.32 -7.53 12.68
C ALA A 164 2.87 -6.59 11.54
N GLY A 165 1.68 -6.01 11.68
CA GLY A 165 1.14 -4.96 10.81
C GLY A 165 1.29 -3.57 11.41
N ALA A 166 0.48 -2.62 10.91
CA ALA A 166 0.43 -1.25 11.40
C ALA A 166 0.07 -1.17 12.89
N THR A 167 0.69 -0.22 13.58
CA THR A 167 0.26 0.21 14.92
C THR A 167 -0.18 1.67 14.91
N PHE A 168 -1.05 2.05 15.84
CA PHE A 168 -1.49 3.46 15.98
C PHE A 168 -0.30 4.37 16.32
N ALA A 169 0.65 3.86 17.11
CA ALA A 169 1.87 4.58 17.46
C ALA A 169 2.75 4.84 16.22
N ASP A 170 2.90 3.86 15.31
CA ASP A 170 3.66 4.05 14.06
C ASP A 170 3.03 5.14 13.18
N VAL A 171 1.70 5.14 13.04
CA VAL A 171 1.01 6.17 12.24
C VAL A 171 1.16 7.56 12.88
N ALA A 172 1.03 7.65 14.20
CA ALA A 172 1.25 8.91 14.93
C ALA A 172 2.69 9.42 14.78
N LEU A 173 3.68 8.53 14.88
CA LEU A 173 5.10 8.84 14.65
C LEU A 173 5.32 9.34 13.21
N MET A 174 4.80 8.62 12.22
CA MET A 174 4.88 9.05 10.81
C MET A 174 4.25 10.43 10.63
N LYS A 175 3.06 10.68 11.22
CA LYS A 175 2.39 11.97 11.12
C LYS A 175 3.20 13.11 11.73
N ALA A 176 3.91 12.83 12.82
CA ALA A 176 4.76 13.83 13.49
C ALA A 176 6.03 14.17 12.69
N HIS A 177 6.57 13.22 11.92
CA HIS A 177 7.87 13.37 11.24
C HIS A 177 7.79 13.50 9.72
N MET A 178 6.64 13.15 9.10
CA MET A 178 6.47 13.36 7.66
C MET A 178 6.26 14.84 7.34
N THR A 179 6.92 15.30 6.28
CA THR A 179 6.78 16.66 5.75
C THR A 179 6.30 16.64 4.30
N ASN A 180 6.13 17.83 3.70
CA ASN A 180 5.78 17.99 2.27
C ASN A 180 4.41 17.42 1.86
N GLY A 181 3.47 17.28 2.80
CA GLY A 181 2.08 16.91 2.51
C GLY A 181 1.87 15.49 1.98
N LYS A 182 2.87 14.60 2.11
CA LYS A 182 2.77 13.21 1.63
C LYS A 182 1.77 12.39 2.47
N GLY A 183 1.14 11.42 1.83
CA GLY A 183 0.18 10.53 2.46
C GLY A 183 0.82 9.49 3.38
N ILE A 184 0.02 8.97 4.30
CA ILE A 184 0.39 7.86 5.18
C ILE A 184 -0.58 6.70 4.93
N LYS A 185 -0.05 5.52 4.57
CA LYS A 185 -0.85 4.30 4.42
C LYS A 185 -0.59 3.35 5.58
N ALA A 186 -1.63 3.07 6.36
CA ALA A 186 -1.63 2.00 7.35
C ALA A 186 -2.02 0.68 6.67
N ALA A 187 -1.28 -0.40 6.89
CA ALA A 187 -1.57 -1.71 6.32
C ALA A 187 -1.28 -2.85 7.31
N GLY A 188 -2.16 -3.85 7.33
CA GLY A 188 -2.13 -4.94 8.31
C GLY A 188 -2.70 -4.51 9.67
N GLY A 189 -3.37 -5.43 10.36
CA GLY A 189 -3.94 -5.16 11.68
C GLY A 189 -5.26 -4.38 11.70
N ILE A 190 -5.81 -3.98 10.54
CA ILE A 190 -7.10 -3.27 10.46
C ILE A 190 -8.22 -4.30 10.40
N ALA A 191 -8.83 -4.60 11.53
CA ALA A 191 -9.77 -5.69 11.70
C ALA A 191 -11.24 -5.25 11.84
N SER A 192 -11.48 -3.96 12.09
CA SER A 192 -12.82 -3.39 12.33
C SER A 192 -12.92 -1.96 11.77
N ILE A 193 -14.15 -1.45 11.67
CA ILE A 193 -14.41 -0.04 11.35
C ILE A 193 -13.79 0.87 12.40
N ALA A 194 -13.89 0.48 13.68
CA ALA A 194 -13.28 1.22 14.77
C ALA A 194 -11.76 1.28 14.68
N ASP A 195 -11.08 0.20 14.20
CA ASP A 195 -9.65 0.25 13.94
C ASP A 195 -9.34 1.21 12.79
N ALA A 196 -10.14 1.19 11.72
CA ALA A 196 -9.96 2.12 10.60
C ALA A 196 -10.02 3.57 11.07
N GLU A 197 -11.04 3.94 11.87
CA GLU A 197 -11.16 5.27 12.46
C GLU A 197 -9.95 5.64 13.33
N LYS A 198 -9.48 4.71 14.18
CA LYS A 198 -8.29 4.90 15.02
C LYS A 198 -7.00 5.04 14.25
N PHE A 199 -6.88 4.52 13.02
CA PHE A 199 -5.74 4.78 12.13
C PHE A 199 -5.86 6.11 11.39
N ILE A 200 -7.07 6.52 11.01
CA ILE A 200 -7.32 7.78 10.32
C ILE A 200 -7.10 8.97 11.27
N GLU A 201 -7.56 8.87 12.51
CA GLU A 201 -7.47 9.94 13.50
C GLU A 201 -6.04 10.47 13.71
N PRO A 202 -4.99 9.63 13.91
CA PRO A 202 -3.62 10.10 14.03
C PRO A 202 -2.98 10.50 12.70
N GLY A 203 -3.61 10.28 11.55
CA GLY A 203 -3.15 10.83 10.29
C GLY A 203 -3.02 9.89 9.10
N ALA A 204 -3.48 8.64 9.17
CA ALA A 204 -3.54 7.79 7.99
C ALA A 204 -4.52 8.38 6.96
N THR A 205 -4.08 8.45 5.71
CA THR A 205 -4.88 8.93 4.57
C THR A 205 -5.18 7.81 3.58
N ARG A 206 -4.69 6.59 3.84
CA ARG A 206 -4.93 5.37 3.07
C ARG A 206 -4.88 4.14 3.99
N LEU A 207 -5.71 3.16 3.72
CA LEU A 207 -5.83 1.93 4.52
C LEU A 207 -5.67 0.69 3.63
N GLY A 208 -4.70 -0.17 3.93
CA GLY A 208 -4.52 -1.46 3.24
C GLY A 208 -5.22 -2.57 4.02
N THR A 209 -6.38 -3.02 3.58
CA THR A 209 -7.16 -4.05 4.26
C THR A 209 -8.10 -4.80 3.32
N SER A 210 -8.40 -6.05 3.64
CA SER A 210 -9.48 -6.82 3.00
C SER A 210 -10.73 -6.93 3.87
N ARG A 211 -10.67 -6.49 5.14
CA ARG A 211 -11.72 -6.79 6.13
C ARG A 211 -12.86 -5.78 6.15
N ILE A 212 -12.58 -4.50 5.91
CA ILE A 212 -13.60 -3.44 6.01
C ILE A 212 -14.77 -3.71 5.05
N VAL A 213 -14.48 -4.03 3.79
CA VAL A 213 -15.52 -4.36 2.80
C VAL A 213 -16.33 -5.58 3.23
N LYS A 214 -15.68 -6.62 3.77
CA LYS A 214 -16.35 -7.83 4.26
C LYS A 214 -17.32 -7.54 5.41
N ILE A 215 -16.92 -6.66 6.33
CA ILE A 215 -17.76 -6.24 7.45
C ILE A 215 -18.99 -5.50 6.95
N ILE A 216 -18.80 -4.58 6.00
CA ILE A 216 -19.88 -3.76 5.44
C ILE A 216 -20.88 -4.61 4.63
N LYS A 217 -20.40 -5.62 3.93
CA LYS A 217 -21.25 -6.58 3.23
C LYS A 217 -22.15 -7.37 4.19
N ASN A 218 -21.93 -7.27 5.48
CA ASN A 218 -22.55 -8.07 6.52
C ASN A 218 -22.43 -9.58 6.28
N GLU A 219 -21.41 -9.95 5.51
CA GLU A 219 -21.09 -11.28 5.14
C GLU A 219 -20.24 -11.86 6.17
N GLU A 220 -20.72 -12.85 6.86
CA GLU A 220 -19.76 -13.61 7.62
C GLU A 220 -18.98 -12.78 8.66
N ALA A 221 -19.35 -11.50 8.91
CA ALA A 221 -19.00 -10.82 10.16
C ALA A 221 -19.37 -11.68 11.37
N SER A 222 -20.33 -12.60 11.17
CA SER A 222 -20.72 -13.67 12.09
C SER A 222 -19.78 -14.88 12.06
N GLY A 223 -18.78 -14.92 11.20
CA GLY A 223 -17.84 -16.04 11.06
C GLY A 223 -16.45 -15.76 11.64
N TYR A 224 -16.32 -14.77 12.52
CA TYR A 224 -15.10 -14.48 13.26
C TYR A 224 -15.30 -14.72 14.74
#